data_3c607a44c20a68bfde4f1023723b330d
#
_entry.id   3c607a44c20a68bfde4f1023723b330d
#
_cell.length_a   1.000
_cell.length_b   1.000
_cell.length_c   1.000
_cell.angle_alpha   90.00
_cell.angle_beta   90.00
_cell.angle_gamma   90.00
#
_symmetry.space_group_name_H-M   'P 1'
#
loop_
_entity.id
_entity.type
_entity.pdbx_description
1 polymer ?
#
loop_
_entity_poly.entity_id
_entity_poly.type
_entity_poly.pdbx_seq_one_letter_code
_entity_poly.pdbx_strand_id
1 'polypeptide(L)'
;MKHIWILSFFLVVFACSKKRGDDSIVLARVNDQVLTANRLESVLSPQQRTSDQIRTYIHDWVNNAILFQEAKKIGLDKDETLINKRESYFIKLVVGAYLETEASP
;
A
#
# COMPACT_ATOMS: atom_id res chain seq x y z
N MET A 1 26.11 -43.67 -23.25
CA MET A 1 26.01 -43.23 -22.92
C MET A 1 25.65 -42.52 -22.28
N LYS A 2 25.42 -42.22 -21.88
CA LYS A 2 25.23 -41.61 -21.28
C LYS A 2 24.56 -40.78 -20.93
N HIS A 3 24.09 -40.48 -20.55
CA HIS A 3 23.49 -39.76 -20.21
C HIS A 3 23.23 -39.07 -19.44
N ILE A 4 23.33 -38.76 -19.12
CA ILE A 4 23.29 -38.10 -18.47
C ILE A 4 22.52 -37.50 -18.00
N TRP A 5 22.04 -37.47 -17.62
CA TRP A 5 21.33 -36.93 -17.22
C TRP A 5 21.08 -36.17 -16.58
N ILE A 6 21.15 -35.73 -16.43
CA ILE A 6 21.04 -34.85 -16.10
C ILE A 6 20.16 -34.48 -15.44
N LEU A 7 20.01 -34.54 -14.76
CA LEU A 7 19.32 -34.16 -14.04
C LEU A 7 19.33 -33.02 -13.68
N SER A 8 18.99 -32.26 -14.04
CA SER A 8 18.86 -31.11 -13.83
C SER A 8 18.05 -30.92 -12.82
N PHE A 9 18.43 -30.68 -11.83
CA PHE A 9 17.82 -30.53 -10.92
C PHE A 9 17.42 -29.28 -10.68
N PHE A 10 16.42 -28.88 -10.65
CA PHE A 10 15.96 -27.83 -10.62
C PHE A 10 15.65 -27.45 -9.33
N LEU A 11 16.22 -26.78 -8.80
CA LEU A 11 16.02 -26.35 -7.72
C LEU A 11 15.25 -25.22 -7.69
N VAL A 12 14.13 -25.32 -7.42
CA VAL A 12 13.42 -24.24 -7.41
C VAL A 12 13.49 -23.67 -6.16
N VAL A 13 14.00 -22.74 -6.01
CA VAL A 13 14.12 -22.15 -4.94
C VAL A 13 13.10 -21.26 -4.71
N PHE A 14 12.30 -21.35 -3.88
CA PHE A 14 11.44 -20.54 -3.59
C PHE A 14 11.79 -19.63 -2.79
N ALA A 15 12.02 -18.65 -2.94
CA ALA A 15 12.30 -17.56 -2.42
C ALA A 15 11.18 -17.08 -1.76
N CYS A 16 10.99 -17.22 -0.63
CA CYS A 16 9.98 -16.73 -0.09
C CYS A 16 10.14 -15.42 0.10
N SER A 17 9.52 -14.78 -0.22
CA SER A 17 9.68 -13.52 -0.21
C SER A 17 9.60 -12.91 0.94
N LYS A 18 9.96 -12.43 1.45
CA LYS A 18 10.00 -11.87 2.45
C LYS A 18 9.67 -10.75 2.59
N LYS A 19 9.40 -10.20 3.11
CA LYS A 19 8.96 -9.25 3.31
C LYS A 19 9.62 -8.29 3.46
N ARG A 20 9.60 -7.50 3.36
CA ARG A 20 10.15 -6.55 3.38
C ARG A 20 10.21 -5.96 4.52
N GLY A 21 10.38 -5.69 5.06
CA GLY A 21 10.60 -5.04 6.18
C GLY A 21 9.44 -4.70 6.95
N ASP A 22 8.36 -4.88 6.43
CA ASP A 22 7.21 -4.47 7.13
C ASP A 22 6.63 -5.64 7.84
N ASP A 23 6.81 -5.72 9.13
CA ASP A 23 6.26 -6.79 9.89
C ASP A 23 4.92 -6.45 10.45
N SER A 24 4.31 -5.40 9.98
CA SER A 24 3.07 -4.95 10.56
C SER A 24 1.96 -5.95 10.36
N ILE A 25 1.06 -5.99 11.33
CA ILE A 25 -0.09 -6.86 11.25
C ILE A 25 -1.02 -6.37 10.15
N VAL A 26 -1.52 -7.29 9.38
CA VAL A 26 -2.47 -6.99 8.31
C VAL A 26 -3.86 -6.91 8.93
N LEU A 27 -4.51 -5.78 8.77
CA LEU A 27 -5.85 -5.56 9.31
C LEU A 27 -6.94 -5.85 8.29
N ALA A 28 -6.65 -5.65 7.01
CA ALA A 28 -7.65 -5.89 5.97
C ALA A 28 -6.93 -6.05 4.63
N ARG A 29 -7.59 -6.73 3.72
CA ARG A 29 -7.02 -6.95 2.41
C ARG A 29 -8.14 -6.98 1.38
N VAL A 30 -7.96 -6.27 0.28
CA VAL A 30 -8.87 -6.33 -0.84
C VAL A 30 -8.01 -6.56 -2.07
N ASN A 31 -8.02 -7.76 -2.60
CA ASN A 31 -7.15 -8.16 -3.70
C ASN A 31 -5.70 -7.88 -3.33
N ASP A 32 -5.02 -7.05 -4.09
CA ASP A 32 -3.62 -6.75 -3.82
C ASP A 32 -3.43 -5.57 -2.88
N GLN A 33 -4.50 -4.95 -2.43
CA GLN A 33 -4.38 -3.83 -1.51
C GLN A 33 -4.44 -4.35 -0.08
N VAL A 34 -3.54 -3.87 0.75
CA VAL A 34 -3.42 -4.34 2.12
C VAL A 34 -3.39 -3.14 3.06
N LEU A 35 -4.16 -3.22 4.11
CA LEU A 35 -4.12 -2.21 5.17
C LEU A 35 -3.40 -2.83 6.35
N THR A 36 -2.34 -2.20 6.78
CA THR A 36 -1.55 -2.69 7.90
C THR A 36 -1.77 -1.83 9.13
N ALA A 37 -1.42 -2.36 10.29
CA ALA A 37 -1.48 -1.60 11.52
C ALA A 37 -0.59 -0.37 11.44
N ASN A 38 0.57 -0.48 10.81
CA ASN A 38 1.46 0.67 10.66
C ASN A 38 0.79 1.79 9.87
N ARG A 39 0.08 1.42 8.82
CA ARG A 39 -0.61 2.42 8.01
C ARG A 39 -1.70 3.11 8.82
N LEU A 40 -2.47 2.33 9.57
CA LEU A 40 -3.54 2.89 10.38
C LEU A 40 -2.94 3.87 11.40
N GLU A 41 -1.84 3.49 12.01
CA GLU A 41 -1.21 4.34 13.00
C GLU A 41 -0.64 5.62 12.39
N SER A 42 -0.30 5.60 11.12
CA SER A 42 0.20 6.80 10.46
C SER A 42 -0.94 7.77 10.12
N VAL A 43 -2.17 7.28 10.09
CA VAL A 43 -3.31 8.12 9.73
C VAL A 43 -4.07 8.57 10.97
N LEU A 44 -4.26 7.69 11.95
CA LEU A 44 -5.02 8.02 13.13
C LEU A 44 -4.06 8.38 14.27
N SER A 45 -4.28 9.54 14.85
CA SER A 45 -3.48 9.93 16.02
C SER A 45 -3.85 9.02 17.19
N PRO A 46 -3.02 8.94 18.22
CA PRO A 46 -3.35 8.08 19.37
C PRO A 46 -4.73 8.37 19.95
N GLN A 47 -5.16 9.63 19.92
CA GLN A 47 -6.46 9.98 20.47
C GLN A 47 -7.60 9.50 19.58
N GLN A 48 -7.32 9.13 18.36
CA GLN A 48 -8.33 8.66 17.42
C GLN A 48 -8.35 7.15 17.30
N ARG A 49 -7.72 6.44 18.22
CA ARG A 49 -7.62 4.99 18.09
C ARG A 49 -8.52 4.25 19.07
N THR A 50 -9.72 4.76 19.30
CA THR A 50 -10.71 4.01 20.06
C THR A 50 -11.18 2.83 19.21
N SER A 51 -11.76 1.84 19.85
CA SER A 51 -12.26 0.67 19.13
C SER A 51 -13.20 1.06 18.00
N ASP A 52 -14.12 2.00 18.28
CA ASP A 52 -15.07 2.40 17.26
C ASP A 52 -14.41 3.13 16.11
N GLN A 53 -13.46 3.99 16.41
CA GLN A 53 -12.79 4.75 15.36
C GLN A 53 -11.92 3.86 14.50
N ILE A 54 -11.29 2.87 15.10
CA ILE A 54 -10.48 1.92 14.35
C ILE A 54 -11.40 1.11 13.43
N ARG A 55 -12.53 0.64 13.97
CA ARG A 55 -13.45 -0.15 13.18
C ARG A 55 -13.99 0.64 12.00
N THR A 56 -14.36 1.90 12.25
CA THR A 56 -14.87 2.77 11.19
C THR A 56 -13.81 3.00 10.13
N TYR A 57 -12.58 3.23 10.54
CA TYR A 57 -11.51 3.45 9.59
C TYR A 57 -11.30 2.22 8.71
N ILE A 58 -11.28 1.04 9.32
CA ILE A 58 -11.08 -0.19 8.56
C ILE A 58 -12.24 -0.40 7.58
N HIS A 59 -13.45 -0.18 8.05
CA HIS A 59 -14.63 -0.36 7.21
C HIS A 59 -14.58 0.59 6.00
N ASP A 60 -14.25 1.85 6.24
CA ASP A 60 -14.17 2.83 5.17
C ASP A 60 -13.04 2.47 4.21
N TRP A 61 -11.92 2.01 4.77
CA TRP A 61 -10.80 1.61 3.94
C TRP A 61 -11.18 0.47 2.99
N VAL A 62 -11.90 -0.53 3.53
CA VAL A 62 -12.31 -1.67 2.72
C VAL A 62 -13.26 -1.22 1.61
N ASN A 63 -14.23 -0.38 1.95
CA ASN A 63 -15.17 0.10 0.96
C ASN A 63 -14.45 0.88 -0.14
N ASN A 64 -13.53 1.75 0.22
CA ASN A 64 -12.78 2.50 -0.76
C ASN A 64 -11.90 1.60 -1.61
N ALA A 65 -11.32 0.58 -1.00
CA ALA A 65 -10.47 -0.35 -1.75
C ALA A 65 -11.28 -1.11 -2.78
N ILE A 66 -12.50 -1.52 -2.41
CA ILE A 66 -13.36 -2.21 -3.35
C ILE A 66 -13.72 -1.29 -4.52
N LEU A 67 -14.09 -0.05 -4.21
CA LEU A 67 -14.45 0.90 -5.26
C LEU A 67 -13.24 1.20 -6.15
N PHE A 68 -12.07 1.29 -5.56
CA PHE A 68 -10.88 1.54 -6.34
C PHE A 68 -10.59 0.37 -7.30
N GLN A 69 -10.82 -0.86 -6.85
CA GLN A 69 -10.64 -2.00 -7.74
C GLN A 69 -11.61 -1.94 -8.91
N GLU A 70 -12.85 -1.50 -8.65
CA GLU A 70 -13.82 -1.36 -9.73
C GLU A 70 -13.42 -0.25 -10.68
N ALA A 71 -12.93 0.85 -10.14
CA ALA A 71 -12.48 1.97 -10.98
C ALA A 71 -11.30 1.56 -11.86
N LYS A 72 -10.42 0.71 -11.34
CA LYS A 72 -9.30 0.22 -12.13
C LYS A 72 -9.78 -0.62 -13.31
N LYS A 73 -10.87 -1.35 -13.12
CA LYS A 73 -11.37 -2.18 -14.21
C LYS A 73 -11.79 -1.35 -15.41
N ILE A 74 -12.24 -0.13 -15.18
CA ILE A 74 -12.63 0.73 -16.29
C ILE A 74 -11.55 1.75 -16.65
N GLY A 75 -10.34 1.54 -16.10
CA GLY A 75 -9.18 2.32 -16.53
C GLY A 75 -9.00 3.68 -15.91
N LEU A 76 -9.75 3.99 -14.85
CA LEU A 76 -9.65 5.32 -14.25
C LEU A 76 -8.29 5.56 -13.60
N ASP A 77 -7.61 4.52 -13.16
CA ASP A 77 -6.29 4.69 -12.58
C ASP A 77 -5.25 5.10 -13.61
N LYS A 78 -5.60 4.99 -14.91
CA LYS A 78 -4.69 5.38 -15.96
C LYS A 78 -5.16 6.65 -16.66
N ASP A 79 -6.18 7.28 -16.13
CA ASP A 79 -6.70 8.50 -16.72
C ASP A 79 -5.70 9.63 -16.54
N GLU A 80 -5.34 10.27 -17.62
CA GLU A 80 -4.29 11.27 -17.59
C GLU A 80 -4.64 12.46 -16.72
N THR A 81 -5.87 12.88 -16.74
CA THR A 81 -6.29 14.02 -15.91
C THR A 81 -6.13 13.68 -14.43
N LEU A 82 -6.52 12.47 -14.04
CA LEU A 82 -6.41 12.07 -12.64
C LEU A 82 -4.96 11.91 -12.23
N ILE A 83 -4.13 11.37 -13.11
CA ILE A 83 -2.71 11.22 -12.83
C ILE A 83 -2.08 12.60 -12.64
N ASN A 84 -2.44 13.57 -13.48
CA ASN A 84 -1.89 14.90 -13.36
C ASN A 84 -2.33 15.58 -12.07
N LYS A 85 -3.57 15.35 -11.65
CA LYS A 85 -4.04 15.89 -10.38
C LYS A 85 -3.29 15.28 -9.21
N ARG A 86 -3.04 13.99 -9.27
CA ARG A 86 -2.28 13.31 -8.22
C ARG A 86 -0.89 13.92 -8.11
N GLU A 87 -0.26 14.15 -9.26
CA GLU A 87 1.07 14.71 -9.28
C GLU A 87 1.08 16.12 -8.67
N SER A 88 0.11 16.93 -9.03
CA SER A 88 0.01 18.29 -8.51
C SER A 88 -0.17 18.29 -6.99
N TYR A 89 -1.01 17.40 -6.50
CA TYR A 89 -1.20 17.28 -5.07
C TYR A 89 0.07 16.86 -4.37
N PHE A 90 0.77 15.89 -4.94
CA PHE A 90 1.99 15.39 -4.33
C PHE A 90 3.04 16.49 -4.25
N ILE A 91 3.18 17.27 -5.31
CA ILE A 91 4.13 18.37 -5.31
C ILE A 91 3.79 19.36 -4.20
N LYS A 92 2.50 19.69 -4.06
CA LYS A 92 2.09 20.63 -3.02
C LYS A 92 2.39 20.09 -1.63
N LEU A 93 2.19 18.80 -1.42
CA LEU A 93 2.49 18.20 -0.13
C LEU A 93 3.98 18.25 0.17
N VAL A 94 4.80 17.97 -0.81
CA VAL A 94 6.25 17.98 -0.63
C VAL A 94 6.73 19.40 -0.35
N VAL A 95 6.22 20.36 -1.11
CA VAL A 95 6.60 21.77 -0.91
C VAL A 95 6.18 22.23 0.48
N GLY A 96 4.96 21.85 0.89
CA GLY A 96 4.49 22.21 2.22
C GLY A 96 5.36 21.64 3.32
N ALA A 97 5.75 20.37 3.16
CA ALA A 97 6.61 19.74 4.14
C ALA A 97 7.98 20.42 4.20
N TYR A 98 8.50 20.82 3.04
CA TYR A 98 9.78 21.49 3.00
C TYR A 98 9.71 22.83 3.72
N LEU A 99 8.64 23.57 3.46
CA LEU A 99 8.49 24.88 4.09
C LEU A 99 8.35 24.76 5.61
N GLU A 100 7.68 23.71 6.07
CA GLU A 100 7.59 23.49 7.49
C GLU A 100 8.94 23.17 8.09
N THR A 101 9.73 22.40 7.40
CA THR A 101 11.07 22.06 7.85
C THR A 101 11.92 23.31 7.98
N GLU A 102 11.83 24.20 6.98
CA GLU A 102 12.65 25.41 7.00
C GLU A 102 12.15 26.38 8.07
N ALA A 103 10.89 26.34 8.40
CA ALA A 103 10.35 27.27 9.38
C ALA A 103 10.60 26.80 10.82
N SER A 104 10.92 25.53 11.02
CA SER A 104 11.13 25.04 12.37
C SER A 104 12.44 25.52 12.93
N PRO A 105 12.48 25.93 14.16
CA PRO A 105 13.70 26.40 14.78
C PRO A 105 14.66 25.26 15.07
#